data_e8142f12033714c84dcd099a5ddac191
#
_entry.id   e8142f12033714c84dcd099a5ddac191
#
_cell.length_a   1.000
_cell.length_b   1.000
_cell.length_c   1.000
_cell.angle_alpha   90.00
_cell.angle_beta   90.00
_cell.angle_gamma   90.00
#
_symmetry.space_group_name_H-M   'P 1'
#
loop_
_entity.id
_entity.type
_entity.pdbx_description
1 polymer ?
#
loop_
_entity_poly.entity_id
_entity_poly.type
_entity_poly.pdbx_seq_one_letter_code
_entity_poly.pdbx_strand_id
1 'polypeptide(L)'
;VMGKAFLGMTIGCARCHDHKFDAISTKDYYALTGFMQSSRRDIRAVYPEPVMKSKLVKMAGLQSEISSQVATNISPETVLAGEQFAKYILAVREVIVGTPKPEEKLEKTLLFEDFEDPNFEGWTVEGTAFGKEPITKETQGEYQGDQKAVGKGWANSHNIRDSGDVGKGDAHRGKLTSSPFKIGHRYIHFMICGGNHAGKTCINLVIDGKVVLSQPGFNTNVFRPIHWDVSAHLGKMAQIVAVDEQQGGWGNIGLDHIEFSNYPSSTQQGRSA
;
A
#
# COMPACT_ATOMS: atom_id res chain seq x y z
N VAL A 1 9.64 -19.64 20.58
CA VAL A 1 9.77 -18.46 21.45
C VAL A 1 8.79 -18.53 22.61
N MET A 2 7.48 -18.73 22.36
CA MET A 2 6.41 -18.67 23.37
C MET A 2 6.59 -19.68 24.51
N GLY A 3 6.88 -20.96 24.21
CA GLY A 3 7.11 -21.98 25.25
C GLY A 3 8.24 -21.61 26.23
N LYS A 4 9.35 -21.06 25.73
CA LYS A 4 10.45 -20.59 26.58
C LYS A 4 10.09 -19.33 27.37
N ALA A 5 9.38 -18.38 26.77
CA ALA A 5 9.08 -17.09 27.38
C ALA A 5 8.00 -17.17 28.47
N PHE A 6 6.98 -18.00 28.30
CA PHE A 6 5.84 -18.06 29.22
C PHE A 6 5.77 -19.33 30.06
N LEU A 7 6.30 -20.44 29.57
CA LEU A 7 6.24 -21.74 30.25
C LEU A 7 7.58 -22.22 30.75
N GLY A 8 8.69 -21.55 30.40
CA GLY A 8 10.05 -21.98 30.76
C GLY A 8 10.47 -23.32 30.12
N MET A 9 9.70 -23.82 29.14
CA MET A 9 9.86 -25.15 28.58
C MET A 9 10.41 -25.13 27.16
N THR A 10 11.24 -26.12 26.82
CA THR A 10 11.78 -26.29 25.46
C THR A 10 10.86 -27.11 24.57
N ILE A 11 9.58 -26.71 24.50
CA ILE A 11 8.53 -27.41 23.74
C ILE A 11 8.91 -27.66 22.27
N GLY A 12 9.79 -26.84 21.70
CA GLY A 12 10.30 -27.00 20.33
C GLY A 12 10.96 -28.32 20.04
N CYS A 13 11.53 -29.01 21.08
CA CYS A 13 12.11 -30.33 20.93
C CYS A 13 11.06 -31.40 20.57
N ALA A 14 9.82 -31.21 21.04
CA ALA A 14 8.72 -32.13 20.77
C ALA A 14 8.15 -32.02 19.36
N ARG A 15 8.73 -31.20 18.49
CA ARG A 15 8.31 -31.10 17.07
C ARG A 15 8.58 -32.37 16.28
N CYS A 16 9.67 -33.07 16.57
CA CYS A 16 10.12 -34.22 15.79
C CYS A 16 9.98 -35.55 16.52
N HIS A 17 10.04 -35.54 17.86
CA HIS A 17 9.96 -36.73 18.74
C HIS A 17 9.44 -36.27 20.09
N ASP A 18 8.96 -37.18 20.92
CA ASP A 18 8.54 -36.87 22.29
C ASP A 18 9.70 -36.26 23.08
N HIS A 19 9.40 -35.27 23.90
CA HIS A 19 10.43 -34.54 24.64
C HIS A 19 11.22 -35.49 25.58
N LYS A 20 12.54 -35.39 25.55
CA LYS A 20 13.40 -36.36 26.21
C LYS A 20 13.26 -36.33 27.74
N PHE A 21 12.99 -35.17 28.32
CA PHE A 21 13.05 -34.98 29.79
C PHE A 21 11.68 -34.61 30.38
N ASP A 22 10.79 -34.00 29.61
CA ASP A 22 9.50 -33.54 30.07
C ASP A 22 8.41 -34.42 29.45
N ALA A 23 7.26 -34.59 30.12
CA ALA A 23 6.14 -35.36 29.65
C ALA A 23 5.36 -34.58 28.56
N ILE A 24 6.04 -34.20 27.48
CA ILE A 24 5.49 -33.47 26.34
C ILE A 24 5.66 -34.33 25.10
N SER A 25 4.53 -34.81 24.55
CA SER A 25 4.56 -35.61 23.34
C SER A 25 4.60 -34.72 22.08
N THR A 26 4.98 -35.31 20.94
CA THR A 26 4.86 -34.70 19.63
C THR A 26 3.41 -34.27 19.36
N LYS A 27 2.43 -35.04 19.82
CA LYS A 27 1.01 -34.73 19.74
C LYS A 27 0.66 -33.43 20.46
N ASP A 28 1.22 -33.21 21.67
CA ASP A 28 0.99 -31.98 22.44
C ASP A 28 1.60 -30.75 21.74
N TYR A 29 2.76 -30.91 21.11
CA TYR A 29 3.35 -29.85 20.30
C TYR A 29 2.42 -29.43 19.16
N TYR A 30 1.88 -30.39 18.40
CA TYR A 30 1.01 -30.07 17.26
C TYR A 30 -0.38 -29.60 17.71
N ALA A 31 -0.89 -30.07 18.85
CA ALA A 31 -2.12 -29.55 19.44
C ALA A 31 -1.96 -28.06 19.82
N LEU A 32 -0.86 -27.70 20.48
CA LEU A 32 -0.55 -26.29 20.81
C LEU A 32 -0.36 -25.44 19.55
N THR A 33 0.32 -26.00 18.54
CA THR A 33 0.52 -25.32 17.25
C THR A 33 -0.83 -25.07 16.56
N GLY A 34 -1.71 -26.04 16.52
CA GLY A 34 -3.06 -25.90 15.97
C GLY A 34 -3.90 -24.85 16.69
N PHE A 35 -3.82 -24.83 18.03
CA PHE A 35 -4.47 -23.79 18.84
C PHE A 35 -3.94 -22.40 18.49
N MET A 36 -2.62 -22.24 18.36
CA MET A 36 -2.00 -20.94 18.02
C MET A 36 -2.34 -20.49 16.60
N GLN A 37 -2.36 -21.41 15.64
CA GLN A 37 -2.72 -21.09 14.24
C GLN A 37 -4.20 -20.74 14.07
N SER A 38 -5.09 -21.31 14.89
CA SER A 38 -6.52 -20.97 14.87
C SER A 38 -6.86 -19.70 15.70
N SER A 39 -5.89 -19.18 16.46
CA SER A 39 -6.07 -17.98 17.26
C SER A 39 -6.01 -16.72 16.37
N ARG A 40 -6.94 -15.81 16.58
CA ARG A 40 -6.92 -14.49 15.93
C ARG A 40 -6.84 -13.39 16.97
N ARG A 41 -6.25 -12.28 16.55
CA ARG A 41 -6.23 -11.07 17.35
C ARG A 41 -7.66 -10.54 17.50
N ASP A 42 -8.12 -10.41 18.72
CA ASP A 42 -9.39 -9.77 19.06
C ASP A 42 -9.15 -8.59 20.00
N ILE A 43 -9.90 -7.53 19.82
CA ILE A 43 -9.85 -6.34 20.67
C ILE A 43 -11.12 -6.36 21.50
N ARG A 44 -10.97 -6.64 22.82
CA ARG A 44 -12.08 -6.60 23.75
C ARG A 44 -11.86 -5.54 24.81
N ALA A 45 -12.96 -4.93 25.21
CA ALA A 45 -12.91 -4.00 26.32
C ALA A 45 -12.59 -4.76 27.63
N VAL A 46 -11.63 -4.22 28.38
CA VAL A 46 -11.13 -4.82 29.62
C VAL A 46 -12.12 -4.65 30.80
N TYR A 47 -13.18 -3.86 30.61
CA TYR A 47 -14.18 -3.63 31.65
C TYR A 47 -15.15 -4.82 31.78
N PRO A 48 -15.55 -5.19 33.01
CA PRO A 48 -16.58 -6.19 33.24
C PRO A 48 -17.86 -5.86 32.47
N GLU A 49 -18.51 -6.84 31.90
CA GLU A 49 -19.70 -6.69 31.06
C GLU A 49 -20.82 -5.84 31.69
N PRO A 50 -21.14 -5.96 33.01
CA PRO A 50 -22.13 -5.10 33.65
C PRO A 50 -21.78 -3.61 33.64
N VAL A 51 -20.47 -3.28 33.80
CA VAL A 51 -19.98 -1.89 33.80
C VAL A 51 -20.06 -1.32 32.38
N MET A 52 -19.74 -2.11 31.40
CA MET A 52 -19.84 -1.75 29.96
C MET A 52 -21.30 -1.49 29.59
N LYS A 53 -22.21 -2.40 29.97
CA LYS A 53 -23.63 -2.31 29.68
C LYS A 53 -24.25 -1.08 30.32
N SER A 54 -23.91 -0.74 31.56
CA SER A 54 -24.41 0.47 32.25
C SER A 54 -23.91 1.75 31.56
N LYS A 55 -22.65 1.80 31.14
CA LYS A 55 -22.09 2.95 30.40
C LYS A 55 -22.74 3.13 29.03
N LEU A 56 -22.98 2.04 28.29
CA LEU A 56 -23.67 2.07 27.01
C LEU A 56 -25.10 2.57 27.13
N VAL A 57 -25.83 2.13 28.14
CA VAL A 57 -27.19 2.62 28.42
C VAL A 57 -27.16 4.11 28.73
N LYS A 58 -26.22 4.57 29.58
CA LYS A 58 -26.05 6.00 29.89
C LYS A 58 -25.70 6.82 28.66
N MET A 59 -24.79 6.31 27.78
CA MET A 59 -24.45 6.99 26.53
C MET A 59 -25.66 7.09 25.60
N ALA A 60 -26.45 6.02 25.46
CA ALA A 60 -27.65 6.02 24.62
C ALA A 60 -28.69 7.03 25.16
N GLY A 61 -28.85 7.13 26.47
CA GLY A 61 -29.70 8.13 27.12
C GLY A 61 -29.25 9.57 26.83
N LEU A 62 -27.95 9.85 26.98
CA LEU A 62 -27.38 11.17 26.67
C LEU A 62 -27.51 11.51 25.18
N GLN A 63 -27.32 10.54 24.32
CA GLN A 63 -27.46 10.72 22.87
C GLN A 63 -28.91 11.06 22.51
N SER A 64 -29.87 10.38 23.12
CA SER A 64 -31.31 10.68 22.94
C SER A 64 -31.66 12.09 23.44
N GLU A 65 -31.14 12.49 24.60
CA GLU A 65 -31.38 13.82 25.17
C GLU A 65 -30.77 14.92 24.29
N ILE A 66 -29.53 14.77 23.83
CA ILE A 66 -28.87 15.68 22.89
C ILE A 66 -29.69 15.79 21.60
N SER A 67 -30.11 14.65 21.03
CA SER A 67 -30.91 14.64 19.80
C SER A 67 -32.25 15.38 19.99
N SER A 68 -32.88 15.23 21.14
CA SER A 68 -34.14 15.94 21.48
C SER A 68 -33.91 17.45 21.63
N GLN A 69 -32.83 17.87 22.33
CA GLN A 69 -32.48 19.28 22.48
C GLN A 69 -32.09 19.93 21.15
N VAL A 70 -31.35 19.21 20.29
CA VAL A 70 -31.02 19.69 18.96
C VAL A 70 -32.30 19.85 18.11
N ALA A 71 -33.21 18.87 18.16
CA ALA A 71 -34.47 18.94 17.42
C ALA A 71 -35.37 20.11 17.82
N THR A 72 -35.38 20.47 19.13
CA THR A 72 -36.18 21.61 19.64
C THR A 72 -35.57 22.98 19.33
N ASN A 73 -34.25 23.05 19.13
CA ASN A 73 -33.52 24.29 18.83
C ASN A 73 -33.26 24.55 17.37
N ILE A 74 -33.69 23.64 16.47
CA ILE A 74 -33.57 23.81 15.02
C ILE A 74 -34.63 24.79 14.52
N SER A 75 -34.19 25.90 13.89
CA SER A 75 -35.10 26.87 13.30
C SER A 75 -35.82 26.27 12.06
N PRO A 76 -37.00 26.81 11.67
CA PRO A 76 -37.71 26.37 10.47
C PRO A 76 -36.87 26.42 9.18
N GLU A 77 -35.95 27.38 9.10
CA GLU A 77 -35.00 27.50 7.98
C GLU A 77 -33.98 26.34 7.95
N THR A 78 -33.56 25.88 9.15
CA THR A 78 -32.67 24.72 9.29
C THR A 78 -33.43 23.42 9.01
N VAL A 79 -34.72 23.34 9.23
CA VAL A 79 -35.56 22.17 8.87
C VAL A 79 -35.61 22.01 7.35
N LEU A 80 -35.81 23.12 6.63
CA LEU A 80 -35.76 23.12 5.14
C LEU A 80 -34.39 22.68 4.62
N ALA A 81 -33.30 23.15 5.24
CA ALA A 81 -31.93 22.69 4.93
C ALA A 81 -31.74 21.20 5.30
N GLY A 82 -32.36 20.75 6.40
CA GLY A 82 -32.37 19.36 6.84
C GLY A 82 -33.10 18.43 5.86
N GLU A 83 -34.22 18.87 5.31
CA GLU A 83 -34.94 18.10 4.26
C GLU A 83 -34.14 17.99 2.97
N GLN A 84 -33.47 19.06 2.56
CA GLN A 84 -32.56 19.02 1.43
C GLN A 84 -31.38 18.08 1.73
N PHE A 85 -30.79 18.19 2.92
CA PHE A 85 -29.71 17.30 3.34
C PHE A 85 -30.16 15.83 3.42
N ALA A 86 -31.36 15.55 3.91
CA ALA A 86 -31.94 14.21 3.90
C ALA A 86 -32.11 13.67 2.47
N LYS A 87 -32.52 14.50 1.51
CA LYS A 87 -32.57 14.12 0.09
C LYS A 87 -31.19 13.80 -0.47
N TYR A 88 -30.16 14.57 -0.09
CA TYR A 88 -28.77 14.23 -0.46
C TYR A 88 -28.31 12.91 0.16
N ILE A 89 -28.60 12.67 1.46
CA ILE A 89 -28.27 11.40 2.12
C ILE A 89 -29.00 10.22 1.49
N LEU A 90 -30.26 10.37 1.14
CA LEU A 90 -31.02 9.33 0.45
C LEU A 90 -30.50 9.08 -0.96
N ALA A 91 -30.14 10.13 -1.70
CA ALA A 91 -29.51 9.99 -3.03
C ALA A 91 -28.12 9.32 -2.92
N VAL A 92 -27.33 9.70 -1.93
CA VAL A 92 -26.02 9.03 -1.64
C VAL A 92 -26.24 7.57 -1.26
N ARG A 93 -27.26 7.27 -0.44
CA ARG A 93 -27.62 5.90 -0.08
C ARG A 93 -28.04 5.08 -1.31
N GLU A 94 -28.86 5.63 -2.20
CA GLU A 94 -29.24 4.98 -3.46
C GLU A 94 -28.03 4.70 -4.33
N VAL A 95 -27.05 5.61 -4.37
CA VAL A 95 -25.80 5.43 -5.10
C VAL A 95 -24.90 4.34 -4.45
N ILE A 96 -24.86 4.28 -3.11
CA ILE A 96 -24.01 3.33 -2.38
C ILE A 96 -24.66 1.94 -2.25
N VAL A 97 -25.99 1.86 -2.04
CA VAL A 97 -26.70 0.62 -1.68
C VAL A 97 -27.40 -0.04 -2.85
N GLY A 98 -27.56 0.64 -3.95
CA GLY A 98 -28.10 -0.07 -5.10
C GLY A 98 -29.10 0.67 -5.96
N THR A 99 -28.73 0.95 -7.06
CA THR A 99 -29.16 0.40 -8.34
C THR A 99 -27.90 -0.09 -9.01
N PRO A 100 -27.89 -1.18 -9.78
CA PRO A 100 -26.76 -1.42 -10.64
C PRO A 100 -26.64 -0.14 -11.45
N LYS A 101 -25.55 0.63 -11.22
CA LYS A 101 -25.19 1.73 -12.11
C LYS A 101 -25.31 1.15 -13.51
N PRO A 102 -26.05 1.85 -14.45
CA PRO A 102 -25.84 1.55 -15.85
C PRO A 102 -24.32 1.54 -15.98
N GLU A 103 -23.77 0.52 -16.61
CA GLU A 103 -22.34 0.42 -16.87
C GLU A 103 -21.90 1.77 -17.44
N GLU A 104 -21.52 2.70 -16.53
CA GLU A 104 -20.69 3.81 -16.93
C GLU A 104 -19.53 3.11 -17.60
N LYS A 105 -19.41 3.25 -18.91
CA LYS A 105 -18.21 2.81 -19.61
C LYS A 105 -17.08 3.34 -18.76
N LEU A 106 -16.49 2.44 -17.97
CA LEU A 106 -15.29 2.72 -17.19
C LEU A 106 -14.35 3.39 -18.18
N GLU A 107 -14.12 4.69 -18.02
CA GLU A 107 -13.06 5.34 -18.78
C GLU A 107 -11.84 4.45 -18.55
N LYS A 108 -11.33 3.89 -19.64
CA LYS A 108 -10.24 2.94 -19.57
C LYS A 108 -9.14 3.62 -18.77
N THR A 109 -8.74 3.01 -17.67
CA THR A 109 -7.50 3.36 -16.99
C THR A 109 -6.43 3.44 -18.07
N LEU A 110 -5.73 4.54 -18.14
CA LEU A 110 -4.68 4.75 -19.12
C LEU A 110 -3.38 4.15 -18.54
N LEU A 111 -2.90 3.07 -19.11
CA LEU A 111 -1.57 2.57 -18.81
C LEU A 111 -0.56 3.57 -19.39
N PHE A 112 0.26 4.15 -18.53
CA PHE A 112 1.29 5.10 -18.89
C PHE A 112 2.63 4.41 -19.13
N GLU A 113 2.99 3.45 -18.27
CA GLU A 113 4.23 2.70 -18.37
C GLU A 113 4.11 1.37 -17.60
N ASP A 114 4.53 0.26 -18.20
CA ASP A 114 4.60 -1.06 -17.56
C ASP A 114 6.00 -1.70 -17.58
N PHE A 115 6.98 -1.02 -18.22
CA PHE A 115 8.37 -1.48 -18.35
C PHE A 115 8.53 -2.86 -19.01
N GLU A 116 7.59 -3.26 -19.83
CA GLU A 116 7.65 -4.53 -20.59
C GLU A 116 8.50 -4.43 -21.85
N ASP A 117 8.80 -3.21 -22.29
CA ASP A 117 9.68 -2.96 -23.44
C ASP A 117 11.15 -3.23 -23.09
N PRO A 118 11.99 -3.66 -24.06
CA PRO A 118 13.37 -4.06 -23.80
C PRO A 118 14.31 -2.89 -23.48
N ASN A 119 13.83 -1.68 -23.44
CA ASN A 119 14.60 -0.48 -23.13
C ASN A 119 13.72 0.53 -22.40
N PHE A 120 14.32 1.63 -21.92
CA PHE A 120 13.61 2.74 -21.30
C PHE A 120 13.12 3.76 -22.35
N GLU A 121 12.31 3.31 -23.33
CA GLU A 121 11.73 4.21 -24.32
C GLU A 121 10.81 5.26 -23.63
N GLY A 122 10.96 6.53 -24.00
CA GLY A 122 10.22 7.62 -23.35
C GLY A 122 10.77 8.05 -22.00
N TRP A 123 11.89 7.48 -21.55
CA TRP A 123 12.55 7.84 -20.30
C TRP A 123 14.00 8.29 -20.54
N THR A 124 14.47 9.21 -19.72
CA THR A 124 15.87 9.63 -19.67
C THR A 124 16.54 9.00 -18.46
N VAL A 125 17.65 8.29 -18.71
CA VAL A 125 18.48 7.68 -17.67
C VAL A 125 19.67 8.58 -17.37
N GLU A 126 19.84 8.96 -16.11
CA GLU A 126 20.99 9.70 -15.59
C GLU A 126 21.75 8.84 -14.59
N GLY A 127 23.09 8.85 -14.64
CA GLY A 127 23.92 8.03 -13.77
C GLY A 127 23.97 6.56 -14.19
N THR A 128 24.21 5.66 -13.25
CA THR A 128 24.46 4.24 -13.54
C THR A 128 23.49 3.27 -12.85
N ALA A 129 22.70 3.76 -11.91
CA ALA A 129 21.88 2.89 -11.05
C ALA A 129 20.82 2.09 -11.81
N PHE A 130 20.09 2.71 -12.74
CA PHE A 130 19.02 2.04 -13.48
C PHE A 130 19.51 1.19 -14.65
N GLY A 131 20.79 1.30 -15.03
CA GLY A 131 21.31 0.58 -16.20
C GLY A 131 20.75 1.13 -17.51
N LYS A 132 20.60 0.26 -18.52
CA LYS A 132 20.15 0.64 -19.87
C LYS A 132 18.75 0.11 -20.20
N GLU A 133 18.26 -0.84 -19.43
CA GLU A 133 17.06 -1.61 -19.70
C GLU A 133 16.35 -1.98 -18.38
N PRO A 134 15.04 -2.25 -18.41
CA PRO A 134 14.31 -2.79 -17.26
C PRO A 134 14.90 -4.11 -16.75
N ILE A 135 14.72 -4.40 -15.49
CA ILE A 135 15.02 -5.70 -14.89
C ILE A 135 13.86 -6.65 -15.19
N THR A 136 14.19 -7.91 -15.44
CA THR A 136 13.20 -9.00 -15.56
C THR A 136 13.43 -10.05 -14.49
N LYS A 137 12.51 -11.01 -14.37
CA LYS A 137 12.66 -12.15 -13.46
C LYS A 137 13.92 -12.98 -13.73
N GLU A 138 14.36 -13.00 -14.97
CA GLU A 138 15.57 -13.71 -15.40
C GLU A 138 16.85 -12.94 -15.04
N THR A 139 16.79 -11.61 -15.01
CA THR A 139 17.96 -10.75 -14.78
C THR A 139 18.06 -10.22 -13.35
N GLN A 140 16.99 -10.35 -12.54
CA GLN A 140 17.05 -9.98 -11.12
C GLN A 140 18.00 -10.88 -10.32
N GLY A 141 18.54 -10.36 -9.21
CA GLY A 141 19.33 -11.17 -8.29
C GLY A 141 18.46 -12.19 -7.53
N GLU A 142 18.91 -13.45 -7.43
CA GLU A 142 18.17 -14.51 -6.72
C GLU A 142 17.78 -14.10 -5.28
N TYR A 143 18.64 -13.36 -4.60
CA TYR A 143 18.43 -12.89 -3.22
C TYR A 143 17.24 -11.91 -3.09
N GLN A 144 16.77 -11.30 -4.18
CA GLN A 144 15.62 -10.40 -4.16
C GLN A 144 14.28 -11.15 -4.07
N GLY A 145 14.28 -12.44 -4.42
CA GLY A 145 13.10 -13.30 -4.36
C GLY A 145 11.97 -12.84 -5.27
N ASP A 146 10.75 -13.24 -4.96
CA ASP A 146 9.56 -12.82 -5.70
C ASP A 146 9.15 -11.41 -5.27
N GLN A 147 9.43 -10.43 -6.11
CA GLN A 147 9.17 -9.02 -5.84
C GLN A 147 7.69 -8.61 -6.01
N LYS A 148 6.84 -9.48 -6.53
CA LYS A 148 5.43 -9.20 -6.84
C LYS A 148 5.27 -8.05 -7.85
N ALA A 149 6.21 -7.92 -8.76
CA ALA A 149 6.11 -7.01 -9.90
C ALA A 149 4.95 -7.41 -10.83
N VAL A 150 4.41 -6.45 -11.55
CA VAL A 150 3.35 -6.68 -12.53
C VAL A 150 4.00 -7.03 -13.87
N GLY A 151 3.56 -8.11 -14.51
CA GLY A 151 4.16 -8.54 -15.79
C GLY A 151 5.52 -9.21 -15.64
N LYS A 152 6.47 -8.84 -16.51
CA LYS A 152 7.79 -9.47 -16.63
C LYS A 152 8.95 -8.53 -16.31
N GLY A 153 8.78 -7.23 -16.61
CA GLY A 153 9.79 -6.20 -16.48
C GLY A 153 9.43 -5.11 -15.48
N TRP A 154 10.42 -4.45 -14.91
CA TRP A 154 10.25 -3.28 -14.04
C TRP A 154 11.53 -2.44 -13.99
N ALA A 155 11.40 -1.14 -13.73
CA ALA A 155 12.55 -0.29 -13.46
C ALA A 155 13.05 -0.51 -12.02
N ASN A 156 14.38 -0.66 -11.85
CA ASN A 156 14.99 -0.77 -10.52
C ASN A 156 16.41 -0.24 -10.55
N SER A 157 16.76 0.61 -9.61
CA SER A 157 18.09 1.21 -9.53
C SER A 157 19.19 0.27 -9.03
N HIS A 158 18.82 -0.94 -8.59
CA HIS A 158 19.77 -2.02 -8.33
C HIS A 158 19.98 -2.87 -9.58
N ASN A 159 20.09 -2.25 -10.74
CA ASN A 159 20.17 -2.92 -12.05
C ASN A 159 21.59 -3.39 -12.38
N ILE A 160 22.62 -2.57 -12.13
CA ILE A 160 24.00 -2.97 -12.36
C ILE A 160 24.51 -3.76 -11.15
N ARG A 161 24.78 -5.05 -11.37
CA ARG A 161 25.22 -5.99 -10.34
C ARG A 161 26.52 -6.64 -10.77
N ASP A 162 27.58 -6.25 -10.12
CA ASP A 162 28.85 -6.94 -10.25
C ASP A 162 28.87 -8.16 -9.36
N SER A 163 28.90 -9.36 -9.92
CA SER A 163 29.14 -10.63 -9.22
C SER A 163 28.16 -10.99 -8.07
N GLY A 164 26.90 -10.53 -8.11
CA GLY A 164 25.90 -10.86 -7.08
C GLY A 164 26.14 -10.19 -5.71
N ASP A 165 27.08 -9.27 -5.62
CA ASP A 165 27.34 -8.51 -4.40
C ASP A 165 26.34 -7.38 -4.24
N VAL A 166 25.42 -7.52 -3.28
CA VAL A 166 24.35 -6.55 -2.98
C VAL A 166 24.94 -5.17 -2.70
N GLY A 167 26.04 -5.08 -1.96
CA GLY A 167 26.67 -3.81 -1.63
C GLY A 167 27.17 -3.04 -2.85
N LYS A 168 27.56 -3.74 -3.90
CA LYS A 168 27.95 -3.11 -5.17
C LYS A 168 26.76 -2.57 -5.93
N GLY A 169 25.63 -3.25 -5.94
CA GLY A 169 24.39 -2.74 -6.52
C GLY A 169 23.93 -1.44 -5.86
N ASP A 170 23.93 -1.39 -4.53
CA ASP A 170 23.53 -0.23 -3.73
C ASP A 170 24.59 0.91 -3.73
N ALA A 171 25.71 0.76 -4.42
CA ALA A 171 26.72 1.80 -4.58
C ALA A 171 26.46 2.75 -5.76
N HIS A 172 25.61 2.35 -6.72
CA HIS A 172 25.26 3.13 -7.88
C HIS A 172 24.25 4.21 -7.53
N ARG A 173 24.27 5.31 -8.28
CA ARG A 173 23.33 6.41 -8.17
C ARG A 173 22.79 6.78 -9.54
N GLY A 174 21.60 7.33 -9.57
CA GLY A 174 21.02 7.77 -10.82
C GLY A 174 19.57 8.21 -10.70
N LYS A 175 19.04 8.65 -11.82
CA LYS A 175 17.65 9.05 -11.99
C LYS A 175 17.10 8.43 -13.25
N LEU A 176 15.81 8.14 -13.20
CA LEU A 176 15.02 7.73 -14.34
C LEU A 176 13.86 8.71 -14.46
N THR A 177 13.84 9.51 -15.52
CA THR A 177 12.91 10.63 -15.71
C THR A 177 12.02 10.36 -16.91
N SER A 178 10.70 10.38 -16.73
CA SER A 178 9.74 10.18 -17.83
C SER A 178 9.75 11.36 -18.82
N SER A 179 9.32 11.11 -20.04
CA SER A 179 8.90 12.17 -20.94
C SER A 179 7.81 13.03 -20.26
N PRO A 180 7.76 14.35 -20.56
CA PRO A 180 6.72 15.22 -20.03
C PRO A 180 5.33 14.77 -20.49
N PHE A 181 4.37 14.71 -19.56
CA PHE A 181 2.97 14.40 -19.86
C PHE A 181 2.03 15.43 -19.25
N LYS A 182 0.86 15.59 -19.84
CA LYS A 182 -0.20 16.44 -19.29
C LYS A 182 -1.03 15.63 -18.30
N ILE A 183 -1.20 16.14 -17.08
CA ILE A 183 -2.08 15.52 -16.08
C ILE A 183 -3.53 15.64 -16.56
N GLY A 184 -4.08 14.52 -17.05
CA GLY A 184 -5.46 14.44 -17.57
C GLY A 184 -6.42 13.67 -16.67
N HIS A 185 -5.91 13.02 -15.63
CA HIS A 185 -6.66 12.17 -14.72
C HIS A 185 -6.45 12.60 -13.27
N ARG A 186 -7.39 12.24 -12.39
CA ARG A 186 -7.36 12.64 -10.98
C ARG A 186 -6.32 11.88 -10.16
N TYR A 187 -5.97 10.67 -10.58
CA TYR A 187 -5.09 9.79 -9.82
C TYR A 187 -3.97 9.25 -10.70
N ILE A 188 -2.80 9.11 -10.10
CA ILE A 188 -1.68 8.34 -10.61
C ILE A 188 -1.48 7.16 -9.67
N HIS A 189 -1.52 5.95 -10.20
CA HIS A 189 -1.25 4.70 -9.48
C HIS A 189 0.05 4.12 -10.00
N PHE A 190 0.85 3.56 -9.10
CA PHE A 190 2.06 2.85 -9.48
C PHE A 190 2.48 1.85 -8.40
N MET A 191 3.36 0.95 -8.76
CA MET A 191 3.97 -0.01 -7.84
C MET A 191 5.36 0.49 -7.47
N ILE A 192 5.73 0.41 -6.19
CA ILE A 192 7.02 0.86 -5.66
C ILE A 192 7.63 -0.19 -4.72
N CYS A 193 8.94 -0.37 -4.79
CA CYS A 193 9.74 -1.11 -3.81
C CYS A 193 11.05 -0.37 -3.52
N GLY A 194 11.88 -0.89 -2.62
CA GLY A 194 13.20 -0.33 -2.34
C GLY A 194 13.29 0.46 -1.04
N GLY A 195 14.29 1.31 -0.95
CA GLY A 195 14.70 2.01 0.26
C GLY A 195 13.77 3.11 0.73
N ASN A 196 13.69 3.28 2.03
CA ASN A 196 12.89 4.33 2.68
C ASN A 196 13.80 5.51 3.08
N HIS A 197 14.42 6.15 2.09
CA HIS A 197 15.26 7.34 2.31
C HIS A 197 14.62 8.54 1.61
N ALA A 198 13.85 9.33 2.36
CA ALA A 198 13.14 10.50 1.82
C ALA A 198 14.07 11.43 1.02
N GLY A 199 13.68 11.72 -0.21
CA GLY A 199 14.43 12.56 -1.14
C GLY A 199 15.67 11.90 -1.76
N LYS A 200 16.03 10.65 -1.36
CA LYS A 200 17.20 9.95 -1.88
C LYS A 200 16.85 8.64 -2.60
N THR A 201 15.91 7.85 -2.07
CA THR A 201 15.33 6.71 -2.77
C THR A 201 13.83 6.90 -2.81
N CYS A 202 13.35 7.51 -3.88
CA CYS A 202 11.95 7.92 -3.98
C CYS A 202 11.49 8.08 -5.44
N ILE A 203 10.17 8.03 -5.60
CA ILE A 203 9.49 8.44 -6.83
C ILE A 203 8.93 9.83 -6.59
N ASN A 204 9.18 10.76 -7.51
CA ASN A 204 8.74 12.14 -7.44
C ASN A 204 7.82 12.50 -8.61
N LEU A 205 6.78 13.27 -8.34
CA LEU A 205 6.03 14.01 -9.36
C LEU A 205 6.60 15.41 -9.43
N VAL A 206 7.07 15.79 -10.60
CA VAL A 206 7.72 17.09 -10.85
C VAL A 206 6.84 17.93 -11.77
N ILE A 207 6.52 19.15 -11.37
CA ILE A 207 5.77 20.14 -12.14
C ILE A 207 6.56 21.45 -12.10
N ASP A 208 6.79 22.04 -13.27
CA ASP A 208 7.56 23.30 -13.41
C ASP A 208 8.93 23.23 -12.70
N GLY A 209 9.61 22.07 -12.80
CA GLY A 209 10.92 21.83 -12.16
C GLY A 209 10.88 21.67 -10.64
N LYS A 210 9.68 21.62 -10.02
CA LYS A 210 9.51 21.46 -8.57
C LYS A 210 8.88 20.14 -8.25
N VAL A 211 9.39 19.44 -7.23
CA VAL A 211 8.77 18.24 -6.68
C VAL A 211 7.50 18.65 -5.93
N VAL A 212 6.35 18.16 -6.39
CA VAL A 212 5.04 18.43 -5.77
C VAL A 212 4.53 17.24 -4.95
N LEU A 213 4.90 16.00 -5.33
CA LEU A 213 4.66 14.79 -4.56
C LEU A 213 5.93 13.96 -4.56
N SER A 214 6.18 13.25 -3.47
CA SER A 214 7.33 12.36 -3.30
C SER A 214 6.95 11.15 -2.47
N GLN A 215 7.32 9.96 -2.93
CA GLN A 215 7.07 8.70 -2.25
C GLN A 215 8.38 7.92 -2.14
N PRO A 216 8.95 7.74 -0.95
CA PRO A 216 10.06 6.81 -0.74
C PRO A 216 9.57 5.36 -0.73
N GLY A 217 10.48 4.40 -0.89
CA GLY A 217 10.20 2.99 -0.72
C GLY A 217 9.92 2.59 0.74
N PHE A 218 9.93 1.29 1.01
CA PHE A 218 9.51 0.73 2.31
C PHE A 218 10.55 -0.19 2.95
N ASN A 219 11.80 -0.14 2.51
CA ASN A 219 12.87 -1.08 2.89
C ASN A 219 12.44 -2.54 2.62
N THR A 220 11.92 -2.76 1.43
CA THR A 220 11.50 -4.09 0.96
C THR A 220 11.68 -4.20 -0.54
N ASN A 221 12.02 -5.39 -1.02
CA ASN A 221 12.05 -5.72 -2.44
C ASN A 221 10.65 -6.03 -3.01
N VAL A 222 9.66 -6.21 -2.15
CA VAL A 222 8.29 -6.51 -2.58
C VAL A 222 7.59 -5.21 -2.96
N PHE A 223 7.10 -5.15 -4.19
CA PHE A 223 6.33 -4.02 -4.69
C PHE A 223 5.04 -3.81 -3.91
N ARG A 224 4.71 -2.54 -3.66
CA ARG A 224 3.49 -2.10 -3.00
C ARG A 224 2.79 -1.06 -3.86
N PRO A 225 1.45 -1.08 -3.93
CA PRO A 225 0.69 -0.09 -4.67
C PRO A 225 0.69 1.26 -3.96
N ILE A 226 0.86 2.33 -4.74
CA ILE A 226 0.74 3.72 -4.33
C ILE A 226 -0.32 4.41 -5.16
N HIS A 227 -1.01 5.35 -4.55
CA HIS A 227 -2.06 6.14 -5.16
C HIS A 227 -1.82 7.61 -4.83
N TRP A 228 -1.59 8.43 -5.84
CA TRP A 228 -1.49 9.87 -5.69
C TRP A 228 -2.77 10.54 -6.18
N ASP A 229 -3.38 11.37 -5.36
CA ASP A 229 -4.39 12.32 -5.81
C ASP A 229 -3.69 13.54 -6.40
N VAL A 230 -3.83 13.71 -7.71
CA VAL A 230 -3.24 14.81 -8.49
C VAL A 230 -4.31 15.78 -9.01
N SER A 231 -5.52 15.72 -8.49
CA SER A 231 -6.65 16.53 -8.93
C SER A 231 -6.38 18.05 -8.87
N ALA A 232 -5.58 18.51 -7.89
CA ALA A 232 -5.14 19.90 -7.77
C ALA A 232 -4.18 20.34 -8.91
N HIS A 233 -3.67 19.40 -9.68
CA HIS A 233 -2.68 19.65 -10.74
C HIS A 233 -3.20 19.33 -12.15
N LEU A 234 -4.50 19.07 -12.31
CA LEU A 234 -5.10 18.79 -13.61
C LEU A 234 -4.75 19.86 -14.65
N GLY A 235 -4.42 19.40 -15.85
CA GLY A 235 -4.04 20.25 -16.98
C GLY A 235 -2.59 20.71 -17.00
N LYS A 236 -1.81 20.53 -15.91
CA LYS A 236 -0.39 20.90 -15.87
C LYS A 236 0.47 19.85 -16.56
N MET A 237 1.64 20.29 -17.05
CA MET A 237 2.68 19.39 -17.53
C MET A 237 3.49 18.87 -16.34
N ALA A 238 3.75 17.57 -16.32
CA ALA A 238 4.46 16.91 -15.25
C ALA A 238 5.42 15.85 -15.78
N GLN A 239 6.35 15.43 -14.94
CA GLN A 239 7.22 14.27 -15.15
C GLN A 239 7.25 13.41 -13.90
N ILE A 240 7.38 12.11 -14.07
CA ILE A 240 7.68 11.17 -12.99
C ILE A 240 9.18 10.96 -12.97
N VAL A 241 9.80 11.09 -11.79
CA VAL A 241 11.25 10.94 -11.60
C VAL A 241 11.51 9.92 -10.50
N ALA A 242 12.06 8.78 -10.86
CA ALA A 242 12.63 7.84 -9.89
C ALA A 242 14.06 8.30 -9.55
N VAL A 243 14.34 8.46 -8.26
CA VAL A 243 15.60 8.98 -7.74
C VAL A 243 16.27 7.95 -6.88
N ASP A 244 17.54 7.68 -7.16
CA ASP A 244 18.45 6.94 -6.29
C ASP A 244 19.75 7.75 -6.09
N GLU A 245 19.84 8.38 -4.95
CA GLU A 245 21.01 9.13 -4.49
C GLU A 245 21.58 8.56 -3.19
N GLN A 246 21.09 7.39 -2.75
CA GLN A 246 21.55 6.72 -1.53
C GLN A 246 22.57 5.65 -1.88
N GLN A 247 23.62 5.55 -1.08
CA GLN A 247 24.59 4.44 -1.12
C GLN A 247 24.48 3.60 0.15
N GLY A 248 24.76 2.30 0.03
CA GLY A 248 24.70 1.36 1.14
C GLY A 248 23.29 0.83 1.38
N GLY A 249 23.02 0.28 2.54
CA GLY A 249 21.82 -0.48 2.81
C GLY A 249 20.51 0.17 2.35
N TRP A 250 19.76 -0.54 1.53
CA TRP A 250 18.55 -0.05 0.86
C TRP A 250 18.79 1.15 -0.07
N GLY A 251 20.00 1.27 -0.62
CA GLY A 251 20.33 2.24 -1.67
C GLY A 251 19.77 1.81 -3.02
N ASN A 252 18.46 1.60 -3.10
CA ASN A 252 17.77 1.25 -4.32
C ASN A 252 16.33 1.73 -4.32
N ILE A 253 15.73 1.85 -5.49
CA ILE A 253 14.32 2.15 -5.70
C ILE A 253 13.81 1.39 -6.92
N GLY A 254 12.64 0.76 -6.80
CA GLY A 254 11.94 0.12 -7.90
C GLY A 254 10.64 0.81 -8.21
N LEU A 255 10.30 0.89 -9.48
CA LEU A 255 9.08 1.49 -10.03
C LEU A 255 8.51 0.56 -11.08
N ASP A 256 7.20 0.36 -11.04
CA ASP A 256 6.49 -0.51 -11.96
C ASP A 256 5.05 -0.06 -12.15
N HIS A 257 4.47 -0.43 -13.28
CA HIS A 257 3.06 -0.36 -13.62
C HIS A 257 2.38 0.97 -13.26
N ILE A 258 2.67 2.01 -14.04
CA ILE A 258 2.13 3.35 -13.83
C ILE A 258 0.82 3.49 -14.62
N GLU A 259 -0.26 3.77 -13.92
CA GLU A 259 -1.58 3.95 -14.49
C GLU A 259 -2.16 5.33 -14.14
N PHE A 260 -2.89 5.94 -15.06
CA PHE A 260 -3.68 7.15 -14.81
C PHE A 260 -5.17 6.80 -14.77
N SER A 261 -5.89 7.30 -13.78
CA SER A 261 -7.29 6.96 -13.54
C SER A 261 -8.08 8.14 -12.95
N ASN A 262 -9.40 8.12 -13.12
CA ASN A 262 -10.29 9.03 -12.42
C ASN A 262 -10.85 8.42 -11.12
N TYR A 263 -10.41 7.23 -10.74
CA TYR A 263 -10.85 6.49 -9.57
C TYR A 263 -9.71 6.32 -8.55
N PRO A 264 -10.00 6.32 -7.23
CA PRO A 264 -8.98 6.24 -6.18
C PRO A 264 -8.35 4.85 -6.02
N SER A 265 -8.83 3.84 -6.74
CA SER A 265 -8.30 2.46 -6.72
C SER A 265 -7.73 2.09 -8.09
N SER A 266 -6.56 1.44 -8.10
CA SER A 266 -6.01 0.90 -9.35
C SER A 266 -6.77 -0.35 -9.80
N THR A 267 -6.70 -0.64 -11.10
CA THR A 267 -7.28 -1.87 -11.69
C THR A 267 -6.64 -3.15 -11.16
N GLN A 268 -5.45 -3.05 -10.57
CA GLN A 268 -4.71 -4.18 -10.00
C GLN A 268 -5.28 -4.70 -8.67
N GLN A 269 -6.03 -3.90 -7.92
CA GLN A 269 -6.64 -4.35 -6.66
C GLN A 269 -7.75 -5.39 -6.83
N GLY A 270 -8.28 -5.56 -8.04
CA GLY A 270 -9.31 -6.55 -8.37
C GLY A 270 -8.78 -7.92 -8.84
N ARG A 271 -7.46 -8.09 -9.03
CA ARG A 271 -6.85 -9.33 -9.57
C ARG A 271 -6.19 -10.23 -8.53
N SER A 272 -6.13 -9.83 -7.26
CA SER A 272 -5.60 -10.64 -6.15
C SER A 272 -6.75 -11.23 -5.30
N ALA A 273 -7.58 -12.07 -5.91
CA ALA A 273 -8.54 -12.93 -5.21
C ALA A 273 -8.40 -14.37 -5.71
#